data_b0fb909e95b6a6c41f2f76c8a352fead
#
_entry.id   b0fb909e95b6a6c41f2f76c8a352fead
#
_cell.length_a   1.000
_cell.length_b   1.000
_cell.length_c   1.000
_cell.angle_alpha   90.00
_cell.angle_beta   90.00
_cell.angle_gamma   90.00
#
_symmetry.space_group_name_H-M   'P 1'
#
loop_
_entity.id
_entity.type
_entity.pdbx_description
1 polymer ?
#
loop_
_entity_poly.entity_id
_entity_poly.type
_entity_poly.pdbx_seq_one_letter_code
_entity_poly.pdbx_strand_id
1 'polypeptide(L)'
;MLELKGIHKYYNPGTVNEMCLFQNFNLTIDKGEFVSVVGSNGSGKTSMLNIICGSIPVEGGQILINGSDITKQKEYKRNQRIGRVYQNPAMGTCPTMTILENMSLADNKGKRFGLGRGVNKHRVEYYRELLRPLNLGLEDKMHVKV
;
A
#
# COMPACT_ATOMS: atom_id res chain seq x y z
N MET A 1 5.63 2.90 -13.61
CA MET A 1 7.05 2.66 -13.33
C MET A 1 7.34 3.10 -11.90
N LEU A 2 8.02 2.24 -11.14
CA LEU A 2 8.54 2.54 -9.79
C LEU A 2 10.07 2.45 -9.86
N GLU A 3 10.77 3.43 -9.28
CA GLU A 3 12.22 3.43 -9.23
C GLU A 3 12.69 3.73 -7.80
N LEU A 4 13.61 2.92 -7.32
CA LEU A 4 14.39 3.16 -6.12
C LEU A 4 15.83 3.43 -6.59
N LYS A 5 16.39 4.58 -6.24
CA LYS A 5 17.72 5.01 -6.69
C LYS A 5 18.60 5.28 -5.49
N GLY A 6 19.66 4.50 -5.34
CA GLY A 6 20.67 4.71 -4.31
C GLY A 6 20.10 4.68 -2.89
N ILE A 7 19.17 3.77 -2.59
CA ILE A 7 18.54 3.73 -1.27
C ILE A 7 19.53 3.29 -0.21
N HIS A 8 19.62 4.11 0.87
CA HIS A 8 20.33 3.79 2.08
C HIS A 8 19.36 3.64 3.24
N LYS A 9 19.46 2.52 3.96
CA LYS A 9 18.64 2.25 5.14
C LYS A 9 19.44 1.57 6.22
N TYR A 10 19.46 2.21 7.39
CA TYR A 10 20.09 1.70 8.60
C TYR A 10 19.04 1.56 9.71
N TYR A 11 19.20 0.56 10.56
CA TYR A 11 18.48 0.46 11.83
C TYR A 11 19.45 0.78 12.97
N ASN A 12 18.98 1.48 13.98
CA ASN A 12 19.76 1.88 15.17
C ASN A 12 21.11 2.56 14.82
N PRO A 13 21.15 3.56 13.92
CA PRO A 13 22.39 4.18 13.51
C PRO A 13 23.15 4.77 14.69
N GLY A 14 24.48 4.59 14.72
CA GLY A 14 25.37 5.09 15.76
C GLY A 14 25.34 4.30 17.06
N THR A 15 24.70 3.12 17.10
CA THR A 15 24.68 2.25 18.28
C THR A 15 25.42 0.94 18.00
N VAL A 16 25.71 0.18 19.07
CA VAL A 16 26.33 -1.18 18.95
C VAL A 16 25.45 -2.17 18.20
N ASN A 17 24.16 -1.89 18.04
CA ASN A 17 23.19 -2.69 17.31
C ASN A 17 22.86 -2.08 15.94
N GLU A 18 23.74 -1.25 15.40
CA GLU A 18 23.56 -0.71 14.05
C GLU A 18 23.53 -1.83 13.03
N MET A 19 22.53 -1.81 12.17
CA MET A 19 22.38 -2.77 11.08
C MET A 19 22.12 -2.02 9.78
N CYS A 20 23.00 -2.18 8.81
CA CYS A 20 22.78 -1.73 7.44
C CYS A 20 21.84 -2.68 6.74
N LEU A 21 20.64 -2.21 6.41
CA LEU A 21 19.68 -3.01 5.64
C LEU A 21 19.89 -2.85 4.13
N PHE A 22 20.05 -1.61 3.68
CA PHE A 22 20.31 -1.27 2.28
C PHE A 22 21.44 -0.25 2.18
N GLN A 23 22.38 -0.54 1.28
CA GLN A 23 23.47 0.36 0.93
C GLN A 23 23.52 0.50 -0.59
N ASN A 24 23.19 1.71 -1.08
CA ASN A 24 23.11 1.99 -2.51
C ASN A 24 22.17 1.03 -3.29
N PHE A 25 21.04 0.66 -2.68
CA PHE A 25 20.11 -0.27 -3.28
C PHE A 25 19.31 0.39 -4.41
N ASN A 26 19.26 -0.28 -5.54
CA ASN A 26 18.57 0.17 -6.73
C ASN A 26 17.56 -0.88 -7.20
N LEU A 27 16.38 -0.44 -7.61
CA LEU A 27 15.32 -1.29 -8.15
C LEU A 27 14.50 -0.48 -9.14
N THR A 28 14.23 -1.03 -10.30
CA THR A 28 13.27 -0.47 -11.27
C THR A 28 12.20 -1.51 -11.58
N ILE A 29 10.94 -1.09 -11.57
CA ILE A 29 9.79 -1.90 -11.96
C ILE A 29 9.01 -1.10 -13.00
N ASP A 30 8.92 -1.65 -14.19
CA ASP A 30 8.26 -1.00 -15.31
C ASP A 30 6.73 -1.10 -15.24
N LYS A 31 6.06 -0.32 -16.07
CA LYS A 31 4.60 -0.33 -16.12
C LYS A 31 4.11 -1.68 -16.69
N GLY A 32 3.20 -2.32 -15.94
CA GLY A 32 2.62 -3.61 -16.34
C GLY A 32 3.47 -4.81 -15.94
N GLU A 33 4.61 -4.58 -15.30
CA GLU A 33 5.49 -5.65 -14.83
C GLU A 33 4.95 -6.31 -13.56
N PHE A 34 5.09 -7.62 -13.45
CA PHE A 34 4.86 -8.40 -12.24
C PHE A 34 6.20 -8.86 -11.68
N VAL A 35 6.49 -8.45 -10.44
CA VAL A 35 7.77 -8.74 -9.78
C VAL A 35 7.53 -9.56 -8.52
N SER A 36 8.23 -10.68 -8.40
CA SER A 36 8.26 -11.51 -7.20
C SER A 36 9.56 -11.27 -6.44
N VAL A 37 9.45 -11.00 -5.13
CA VAL A 37 10.59 -10.79 -4.24
C VAL A 37 10.76 -12.01 -3.35
N VAL A 38 11.86 -12.74 -3.54
CA VAL A 38 12.20 -13.92 -2.77
C VAL A 38 13.44 -13.71 -1.91
N GLY A 39 13.54 -14.43 -0.80
CA GLY A 39 14.67 -14.36 0.11
C GLY A 39 14.33 -14.95 1.48
N SER A 40 15.35 -15.21 2.30
CA SER A 40 15.20 -15.73 3.66
C SER A 40 14.44 -14.79 4.60
N ASN A 41 13.99 -15.27 5.74
CA ASN A 41 13.44 -14.41 6.78
C ASN A 41 14.51 -13.42 7.27
N GLY A 42 14.12 -12.16 7.47
CA GLY A 42 15.06 -11.10 7.85
C GLY A 42 15.81 -10.45 6.68
N SER A 43 15.68 -10.91 5.42
CA SER A 43 16.39 -10.33 4.27
C SER A 43 15.90 -8.95 3.80
N GLY A 44 14.97 -8.33 4.52
CA GLY A 44 14.52 -6.97 4.23
C GLY A 44 13.32 -6.85 3.28
N LYS A 45 12.69 -7.94 2.83
CA LYS A 45 11.54 -7.90 1.90
C LYS A 45 10.42 -6.99 2.39
N THR A 46 9.97 -7.20 3.61
CA THR A 46 8.90 -6.38 4.23
C THR A 46 9.36 -4.94 4.44
N SER A 47 10.62 -4.74 4.82
CA SER A 47 11.20 -3.40 4.99
C SER A 47 11.24 -2.63 3.67
N MET A 48 11.59 -3.30 2.56
CA MET A 48 11.54 -2.69 1.23
C MET A 48 10.11 -2.24 0.86
N LEU A 49 9.11 -3.08 1.08
CA LEU A 49 7.70 -2.71 0.85
C LEU A 49 7.27 -1.54 1.76
N ASN A 50 7.69 -1.55 3.03
CA ASN A 50 7.42 -0.47 3.97
C ASN A 50 8.08 0.85 3.55
N ILE A 51 9.29 0.81 3.02
CA ILE A 51 10.01 1.96 2.47
C ILE A 51 9.25 2.53 1.25
N ILE A 52 8.83 1.69 0.33
CA ILE A 52 8.05 2.10 -0.85
C ILE A 52 6.72 2.76 -0.42
N CYS A 53 6.00 2.14 0.52
CA CYS A 53 4.74 2.69 1.04
C CYS A 53 4.92 3.93 1.91
N GLY A 54 6.11 4.17 2.46
CA GLY A 54 6.44 5.34 3.28
C GLY A 54 6.20 5.16 4.77
N SER A 55 5.97 3.93 5.25
CA SER A 55 5.89 3.59 6.68
C SER A 55 7.28 3.61 7.34
N ILE A 56 8.33 3.39 6.56
CA ILE A 56 9.73 3.47 7.00
C ILE A 56 10.46 4.53 6.16
N PRO A 57 11.08 5.54 6.78
CA PRO A 57 11.91 6.52 6.08
C PRO A 57 13.24 5.91 5.66
N VAL A 58 13.88 6.52 4.67
CA VAL A 58 15.23 6.20 4.22
C VAL A 58 16.19 7.32 4.62
N GLU A 59 17.44 6.99 4.86
CA GLU A 59 18.50 7.95 5.18
C GLU A 59 19.10 8.60 3.92
N GLY A 60 19.00 7.91 2.76
CA GLY A 60 19.49 8.44 1.48
C GLY A 60 18.81 7.78 0.29
N GLY A 61 19.01 8.39 -0.88
CA GLY A 61 18.44 7.91 -2.13
C GLY A 61 17.10 8.56 -2.48
N GLN A 62 16.49 8.05 -3.55
CA GLN A 62 15.22 8.57 -4.10
C GLN A 62 14.25 7.45 -4.42
N ILE A 63 12.96 7.70 -4.20
CA ILE A 63 11.85 6.82 -4.57
C ILE A 63 10.96 7.61 -5.53
N LEU A 64 10.83 7.10 -6.76
CA LEU A 64 10.05 7.76 -7.81
C LEU A 64 8.89 6.86 -8.26
N ILE A 65 7.72 7.46 -8.46
CA ILE A 65 6.57 6.82 -9.13
C ILE A 65 6.24 7.66 -10.37
N ASN A 66 6.34 7.02 -11.53
CA ASN A 66 6.14 7.67 -12.83
C ASN A 66 6.93 8.99 -12.96
N GLY A 67 8.22 8.96 -12.54
CA GLY A 67 9.11 10.11 -12.54
C GLY A 67 8.88 11.15 -11.43
N SER A 68 7.81 11.04 -10.66
CA SER A 68 7.55 11.92 -9.51
C SER A 68 8.28 11.44 -8.27
N ASP A 69 9.11 12.27 -7.65
CA ASP A 69 9.77 11.96 -6.39
C ASP A 69 8.76 11.95 -5.24
N ILE A 70 8.67 10.82 -4.56
CA ILE A 70 7.80 10.60 -3.41
C ILE A 70 8.59 10.36 -2.12
N THR A 71 9.91 10.47 -2.14
CA THR A 71 10.82 10.09 -1.04
C THR A 71 10.43 10.71 0.30
N LYS A 72 10.09 12.00 0.30
CA LYS A 72 9.68 12.74 1.51
C LYS A 72 8.17 12.80 1.73
N GLN A 73 7.37 12.15 0.87
CA GLN A 73 5.92 12.14 1.03
C GLN A 73 5.52 11.21 2.18
N LYS A 74 4.58 11.67 3.00
CA LYS A 74 3.97 10.88 4.07
C LYS A 74 3.18 9.70 3.50
N GLU A 75 3.09 8.62 4.24
CA GLU A 75 2.41 7.37 3.85
C GLU A 75 1.01 7.60 3.25
N TYR A 76 0.17 8.42 3.89
CA TYR A 76 -1.19 8.68 3.40
C TYR A 76 -1.23 9.34 2.01
N LYS A 77 -0.20 10.13 1.64
CA LYS A 77 -0.08 10.71 0.29
C LYS A 77 0.36 9.66 -0.73
N ARG A 78 1.32 8.80 -0.37
CA ARG A 78 1.79 7.70 -1.23
C ARG A 78 0.66 6.70 -1.48
N ASN A 79 -0.14 6.43 -0.45
CA ASN A 79 -1.29 5.53 -0.52
C ASN A 79 -2.39 5.98 -1.50
N GLN A 80 -2.37 7.21 -1.97
CA GLN A 80 -3.23 7.65 -3.08
C GLN A 80 -2.86 6.99 -4.43
N ARG A 81 -1.60 6.57 -4.58
CA ARG A 81 -1.04 5.98 -5.80
C ARG A 81 -0.66 4.52 -5.64
N ILE A 82 -0.49 4.04 -4.41
CA ILE A 82 -0.05 2.69 -4.07
C ILE A 82 -1.21 1.95 -3.41
N GLY A 83 -1.58 0.77 -3.96
CA GLY A 83 -2.41 -0.21 -3.30
C GLY A 83 -1.53 -1.15 -2.48
N ARG A 84 -1.90 -1.43 -1.23
CA ARG A 84 -1.20 -2.40 -0.38
C ARG A 84 -2.16 -3.46 0.12
N VAL A 85 -1.75 -4.71 -0.02
CA VAL A 85 -2.40 -5.86 0.62
C VAL A 85 -1.48 -6.34 1.74
N TYR A 86 -2.04 -6.48 2.94
CA TYR A 86 -1.29 -6.95 4.11
C TYR A 86 -1.38 -8.47 4.23
N GLN A 87 -0.37 -9.08 4.83
CA GLN A 87 -0.38 -10.50 5.15
C GLN A 87 -1.52 -10.86 6.13
N ASN A 88 -1.79 -9.97 7.09
CA ASN A 88 -2.97 -10.05 7.95
C ASN A 88 -4.08 -9.17 7.34
N PRO A 89 -5.20 -9.75 6.86
CA PRO A 89 -6.31 -9.01 6.24
C PRO A 89 -6.90 -7.93 7.15
N ALA A 90 -6.92 -8.13 8.45
CA ALA A 90 -7.45 -7.18 9.43
C ALA A 90 -6.67 -5.84 9.45
N MET A 91 -5.45 -5.81 8.93
CA MET A 91 -4.68 -4.56 8.80
C MET A 91 -5.09 -3.71 7.59
N GLY A 92 -5.79 -4.32 6.63
CA GLY A 92 -6.21 -3.64 5.39
C GLY A 92 -7.70 -3.33 5.33
N THR A 93 -8.48 -3.82 6.29
CA THR A 93 -9.93 -3.64 6.36
C THR A 93 -10.35 -3.13 7.74
N CYS A 94 -11.55 -2.58 7.85
CA CYS A 94 -12.18 -2.26 9.12
C CYS A 94 -13.20 -3.36 9.47
N PRO A 95 -12.89 -4.28 10.43
CA PRO A 95 -13.76 -5.46 10.70
C PRO A 95 -15.15 -5.09 11.25
N THR A 96 -15.29 -3.90 11.83
CA THR A 96 -16.58 -3.41 12.35
C THR A 96 -17.49 -2.85 11.26
N MET A 97 -16.95 -2.58 10.08
CA MET A 97 -17.67 -2.05 8.92
C MET A 97 -18.08 -3.20 7.98
N THR A 98 -19.14 -2.97 7.24
CA THR A 98 -19.61 -3.90 6.19
C THR A 98 -18.66 -3.92 4.99
N ILE A 99 -18.78 -4.93 4.14
CA ILE A 99 -18.05 -5.00 2.86
C ILE A 99 -18.29 -3.73 2.04
N LEU A 100 -19.55 -3.29 1.94
CA LEU A 100 -19.93 -2.08 1.22
C LEU A 100 -19.24 -0.82 1.77
N GLU A 101 -19.20 -0.67 3.08
CA GLU A 101 -18.56 0.48 3.73
C GLU A 101 -17.03 0.45 3.54
N ASN A 102 -16.41 -0.70 3.65
CA ASN A 102 -14.97 -0.85 3.38
C ASN A 102 -14.63 -0.52 1.92
N MET A 103 -15.42 -1.00 0.95
CA MET A 103 -15.24 -0.69 -0.47
C MET A 103 -15.46 0.80 -0.75
N SER A 104 -16.46 1.39 -0.11
CA SER A 104 -16.76 2.82 -0.25
C SER A 104 -15.64 3.68 0.32
N LEU A 105 -15.06 3.28 1.46
CA LEU A 105 -13.90 3.94 2.05
C LEU A 105 -12.69 3.89 1.10
N ALA A 106 -12.43 2.72 0.51
CA ALA A 106 -11.35 2.54 -0.46
C ALA A 106 -11.56 3.39 -1.73
N ASP A 107 -12.80 3.47 -2.25
CA ASP A 107 -13.13 4.27 -3.43
C ASP A 107 -13.01 5.78 -3.18
N ASN A 108 -13.17 6.21 -1.94
CA ASN A 108 -12.98 7.62 -1.55
C ASN A 108 -11.53 7.99 -1.25
N LYS A 109 -10.59 7.07 -1.41
CA LYS A 109 -9.16 7.29 -1.21
C LYS A 109 -8.66 8.45 -2.07
N GLY A 110 -8.02 9.43 -1.42
CA GLY A 110 -7.50 10.63 -2.11
C GLY A 110 -8.54 11.69 -2.46
N LYS A 111 -9.82 11.45 -2.22
CA LYS A 111 -10.88 12.46 -2.39
C LYS A 111 -11.05 13.29 -1.12
N ARG A 112 -11.62 14.49 -1.24
CA ARG A 112 -11.98 15.29 -0.07
C ARG A 112 -13.21 14.68 0.59
N PHE A 113 -13.11 14.42 1.89
CA PHE A 113 -14.26 14.03 2.70
C PHE A 113 -15.05 15.28 3.09
N GLY A 114 -16.36 15.26 2.78
CA GLY A 114 -17.31 16.26 3.25
C GLY A 114 -18.20 15.68 4.35
N LEU A 115 -19.21 16.46 4.78
CA LEU A 115 -20.23 16.01 5.75
C LEU A 115 -21.31 15.10 5.13
N GLY A 116 -21.12 14.64 3.91
CA GLY A 116 -22.03 13.74 3.20
C GLY A 116 -21.95 12.29 3.69
N ARG A 117 -22.87 11.46 3.18
CA ARG A 117 -22.85 10.01 3.47
C ARG A 117 -21.58 9.36 2.92
N GLY A 118 -20.87 8.58 3.72
CA GLY A 118 -19.65 7.86 3.33
C GLY A 118 -19.88 6.83 2.20
N VAL A 119 -21.10 6.30 2.08
CA VAL A 119 -21.47 5.35 1.03
C VAL A 119 -22.21 6.06 -0.09
N ASN A 120 -21.64 6.01 -1.31
CA ASN A 120 -22.32 6.49 -2.52
C ASN A 120 -23.24 5.41 -3.09
N LYS A 121 -24.56 5.60 -2.95
CA LYS A 121 -25.57 4.64 -3.41
C LYS A 121 -25.48 4.34 -4.91
N HIS A 122 -25.06 5.31 -5.73
CA HIS A 122 -24.93 5.13 -7.18
C HIS A 122 -23.75 4.23 -7.57
N ARG A 123 -22.85 3.92 -6.64
CA ARG A 123 -21.68 3.07 -6.91
C ARG A 123 -21.82 1.64 -6.36
N VAL A 124 -22.94 1.32 -5.73
CA VAL A 124 -23.18 -0.02 -5.15
C VAL A 124 -23.08 -1.11 -6.22
N GLU A 125 -23.70 -0.90 -7.39
CA GLU A 125 -23.63 -1.89 -8.47
C GLU A 125 -22.21 -2.02 -9.02
N TYR A 126 -21.48 -0.96 -9.16
CA TYR A 126 -20.05 -1.00 -9.53
C TYR A 126 -19.24 -1.86 -8.55
N TYR A 127 -19.50 -1.75 -7.23
CA TYR A 127 -18.79 -2.56 -6.24
C TYR A 127 -19.19 -4.05 -6.36
N ARG A 128 -20.45 -4.36 -6.66
CA ARG A 128 -20.87 -5.74 -6.94
C ARG A 128 -20.13 -6.33 -8.13
N GLU A 129 -20.03 -5.57 -9.21
CA GLU A 129 -19.30 -6.00 -10.41
C GLU A 129 -17.81 -6.26 -10.14
N LEU A 130 -17.19 -5.50 -9.25
CA LEU A 130 -15.80 -5.76 -8.82
C LEU A 130 -15.65 -7.04 -8.00
N LEU A 131 -16.68 -7.44 -7.25
CA LEU A 131 -16.67 -8.66 -6.41
C LEU A 131 -16.98 -9.93 -7.20
N ARG A 132 -17.84 -9.87 -8.21
CA ARG A 132 -18.27 -11.03 -9.01
C ARG A 132 -17.11 -11.90 -9.54
N PRO A 133 -16.01 -11.33 -10.11
CA PRO A 133 -14.91 -12.15 -10.63
C PRO A 133 -14.17 -12.96 -9.57
N LEU A 134 -14.32 -12.60 -8.27
CA LEU A 134 -13.72 -13.35 -7.17
C LEU A 134 -14.40 -14.70 -6.92
N ASN A 135 -15.64 -14.86 -7.37
CA ASN A 135 -16.44 -16.11 -7.27
C ASN A 135 -16.61 -16.60 -5.81
N LEU A 136 -16.72 -15.67 -4.85
CA LEU A 136 -16.84 -15.93 -3.42
C LEU A 136 -18.23 -15.63 -2.87
N GLY A 137 -19.19 -15.20 -3.71
CA GLY A 137 -20.55 -14.79 -3.31
C GLY A 137 -20.57 -13.55 -2.41
N LEU A 138 -19.52 -12.71 -2.47
CA LEU A 138 -19.41 -11.49 -1.67
C LEU A 138 -20.32 -10.39 -2.17
N GLU A 139 -20.65 -10.41 -3.46
CA GLU A 139 -21.57 -9.48 -4.13
C GLU A 139 -22.97 -9.48 -3.51
N ASP A 140 -23.40 -10.63 -2.94
CA ASP A 140 -24.68 -10.76 -2.26
C ASP A 140 -24.59 -10.46 -0.77
N LYS A 141 -23.36 -10.37 -0.22
CA LYS A 141 -23.07 -10.18 1.21
C LYS A 141 -22.57 -8.78 1.54
N MET A 142 -22.79 -7.80 0.68
CA MET A 142 -22.23 -6.45 0.84
C MET A 142 -22.58 -5.76 2.16
N HIS A 143 -23.68 -6.13 2.81
CA HIS A 143 -24.12 -5.60 4.09
C HIS A 143 -23.65 -6.40 5.32
N VAL A 144 -22.88 -7.46 5.10
CA VAL A 144 -22.25 -8.25 6.17
C VAL A 144 -20.95 -7.58 6.57
N LYS A 145 -20.59 -7.62 7.85
CA LYS A 145 -19.31 -7.14 8.37
C LYS A 145 -18.16 -8.03 7.88
N VAL A 146 -17.00 -7.43 7.73
CA VAL A 146 -15.78 -8.12 7.30
C VAL A 146 -15.19 -8.97 8.42
#